data_cb6d8f27875eee45a80de0c7beed1b89
#
_entry.id   cb6d8f27875eee45a80de0c7beed1b89
#
_cell.length_a   1.000
_cell.length_b   1.000
_cell.length_c   1.000
_cell.angle_alpha   90.00
_cell.angle_beta   90.00
_cell.angle_gamma   90.00
#
_symmetry.space_group_name_H-M   'P 1'
#
loop_
_entity.id
_entity.type
_entity.pdbx_description
1 polymer ?
#
loop_
_entity_poly.entity_id
_entity_poly.type
_entity_poly.pdbx_seq_one_letter_code
_entity_poly.pdbx_strand_id
1 'polypeptide(L)'
;PINDPCISKKIRQLNKDNIPVVFLTAYLNRIAPLSSIHCDYYRSGRIGARLLQLISGGNGHVMAFFPSSAMFGNNSRKQGFESYFTEASTTLSLTGVIELTNNPVKNLSLVREELTIHPEVDHIIFNGDSSIALSVLTELDRPVKAVFYDFSAETKAALKSGLIDAAILQAPKDQGYQSVNVLFQYFSSKKIPQKEILMESQILLKECID
;
A
#
# COMPACT_ATOMS: atom_id res chain seq x y z
N PRO A 1 -7.65 3.65 10.45
CA PRO A 1 -7.65 3.67 11.92
C PRO A 1 -6.91 2.45 12.47
N ILE A 2 -6.19 2.66 13.55
CA ILE A 2 -5.55 1.58 14.30
C ILE A 2 -6.66 0.86 15.08
N ASN A 3 -6.57 -0.45 15.20
CA ASN A 3 -7.54 -1.25 15.97
C ASN A 3 -7.34 -1.06 17.48
N ASP A 4 -7.62 0.17 17.95
CA ASP A 4 -7.47 0.59 19.34
C ASP A 4 -8.83 0.57 20.05
N PRO A 5 -8.91 -0.01 21.27
CA PRO A 5 -10.14 -0.05 22.05
C PRO A 5 -10.74 1.34 22.37
N CYS A 6 -9.90 2.36 22.57
CA CYS A 6 -10.35 3.73 22.86
C CYS A 6 -11.03 4.34 21.62
N ILE A 7 -10.47 4.16 20.43
CA ILE A 7 -11.06 4.60 19.16
C ILE A 7 -12.40 3.89 18.95
N SER A 8 -12.42 2.58 19.14
CA SER A 8 -13.62 1.76 19.02
C SER A 8 -14.73 2.22 19.98
N LYS A 9 -14.38 2.54 21.24
CA LYS A 9 -15.31 3.06 22.24
C LYS A 9 -15.90 4.42 21.81
N LYS A 10 -15.03 5.32 21.31
CA LYS A 10 -15.45 6.65 20.88
C LYS A 10 -16.40 6.59 19.69
N ILE A 11 -16.12 5.74 18.70
CA ILE A 11 -17.00 5.58 17.52
C ILE A 11 -18.35 5.00 17.94
N ARG A 12 -18.39 4.00 18.82
CA ARG A 12 -19.66 3.49 19.36
C ARG A 12 -20.48 4.57 20.08
N GLN A 13 -19.81 5.49 20.79
CA GLN A 13 -20.48 6.62 21.43
C GLN A 13 -21.07 7.56 20.38
N LEU A 14 -20.29 7.94 19.35
CA LEU A 14 -20.79 8.79 18.25
C LEU A 14 -22.00 8.17 17.56
N ASN A 15 -21.97 6.86 17.29
CA ASN A 15 -23.10 6.15 16.70
C ASN A 15 -24.35 6.16 17.62
N LYS A 16 -24.18 6.05 18.96
CA LYS A 16 -25.29 6.19 19.92
C LYS A 16 -25.88 7.59 19.91
N ASP A 17 -25.06 8.60 19.72
CA ASP A 17 -25.45 10.00 19.67
C ASP A 17 -25.99 10.39 18.27
N ASN A 18 -26.22 9.41 17.37
CA ASN A 18 -26.64 9.59 15.99
C ASN A 18 -25.72 10.49 15.16
N ILE A 19 -24.42 10.52 15.48
CA ILE A 19 -23.40 11.24 14.72
C ILE A 19 -22.83 10.25 13.69
N PRO A 20 -23.03 10.49 12.38
CA PRO A 20 -22.55 9.59 11.33
C PRO A 20 -21.03 9.62 11.26
N VAL A 21 -20.43 8.44 11.13
CA VAL A 21 -18.98 8.27 11.02
C VAL A 21 -18.67 7.61 9.67
N VAL A 22 -17.75 8.19 8.92
CA VAL A 22 -17.21 7.61 7.68
C VAL A 22 -15.77 7.18 7.95
N PHE A 23 -15.44 5.95 7.59
CA PHE A 23 -14.07 5.47 7.66
C PHE A 23 -13.35 5.79 6.34
N LEU A 24 -12.12 6.22 6.47
CA LEU A 24 -11.24 6.58 5.36
C LEU A 24 -9.94 5.78 5.44
N THR A 25 -9.50 5.22 4.34
CA THR A 25 -8.28 4.41 4.16
C THR A 25 -8.22 3.10 4.92
N ALA A 26 -8.90 2.98 6.04
CA ALA A 26 -8.90 1.76 6.84
C ALA A 26 -10.26 1.60 7.54
N TYR A 27 -10.56 0.41 7.99
CA TYR A 27 -11.76 0.12 8.77
C TYR A 27 -11.42 -0.58 10.09
N LEU A 28 -12.39 -0.60 11.00
CA LEU A 28 -12.29 -1.28 12.28
C LEU A 28 -13.21 -2.49 12.29
N ASN A 29 -12.69 -3.61 12.75
CA ASN A 29 -13.49 -4.80 12.94
C ASN A 29 -14.60 -4.56 13.99
N ARG A 30 -15.79 -5.10 13.73
CA ARG A 30 -16.93 -5.07 14.67
C ARG A 30 -17.52 -3.67 14.99
N ILE A 31 -17.26 -2.69 14.14
CA ILE A 31 -17.88 -1.38 14.20
C ILE A 31 -18.41 -1.03 12.82
N ALA A 32 -19.70 -0.70 12.74
CA ALA A 32 -20.34 -0.28 11.50
C ALA A 32 -20.29 1.25 11.41
N PRO A 33 -19.53 1.83 10.47
CA PRO A 33 -19.65 3.25 10.11
C PRO A 33 -20.87 3.47 9.23
N LEU A 34 -21.17 4.72 8.91
CA LEU A 34 -22.12 5.07 7.87
C LEU A 34 -21.66 4.53 6.50
N SER A 35 -20.36 4.67 6.22
CA SER A 35 -19.69 4.14 5.03
C SER A 35 -18.19 3.97 5.30
N SER A 36 -17.55 3.06 4.59
CA SER A 36 -16.08 2.90 4.56
C SER A 36 -15.57 3.14 3.16
N ILE A 37 -14.55 3.97 3.01
CA ILE A 37 -13.93 4.33 1.73
C ILE A 37 -12.46 3.97 1.78
N HIS A 38 -12.03 3.02 0.96
CA HIS A 38 -10.66 2.54 0.92
C HIS A 38 -10.37 1.81 -0.40
N CYS A 39 -9.10 1.49 -0.66
CA CYS A 39 -8.73 0.64 -1.78
C CYS A 39 -8.98 -0.84 -1.45
N ASP A 40 -9.18 -1.65 -2.49
CA ASP A 40 -9.06 -3.11 -2.39
C ASP A 40 -7.59 -3.47 -2.21
N TYR A 41 -7.18 -3.63 -0.94
CA TYR A 41 -5.78 -3.89 -0.58
C TYR A 41 -5.29 -5.24 -1.07
N TYR A 42 -6.13 -6.27 -1.06
CA TYR A 42 -5.76 -7.57 -1.58
C TYR A 42 -5.47 -7.50 -3.09
N ARG A 43 -6.38 -6.89 -3.84
CA ARG A 43 -6.20 -6.65 -5.28
C ARG A 43 -4.99 -5.77 -5.55
N SER A 44 -4.76 -4.74 -4.73
CA SER A 44 -3.57 -3.87 -4.83
C SER A 44 -2.27 -4.66 -4.67
N GLY A 45 -2.22 -5.63 -3.75
CA GLY A 45 -1.09 -6.55 -3.61
C GLY A 45 -0.83 -7.37 -4.87
N ARG A 46 -1.87 -7.96 -5.44
CA ARG A 46 -1.79 -8.71 -6.71
C ARG A 46 -1.33 -7.84 -7.88
N ILE A 47 -1.82 -6.59 -7.95
CA ILE A 47 -1.38 -5.61 -8.97
C ILE A 47 0.13 -5.36 -8.85
N GLY A 48 0.65 -5.20 -7.63
CA GLY A 48 2.09 -5.01 -7.39
C GLY A 48 2.93 -6.17 -7.90
N ALA A 49 2.52 -7.40 -7.60
CA ALA A 49 3.19 -8.61 -8.10
C ALA A 49 3.12 -8.72 -9.63
N ARG A 50 1.95 -8.46 -10.22
CA ARG A 50 1.78 -8.46 -11.69
C ARG A 50 2.64 -7.39 -12.36
N LEU A 51 2.74 -6.22 -11.75
CA LEU A 51 3.55 -5.13 -12.30
C LEU A 51 5.04 -5.50 -12.31
N LEU A 52 5.56 -6.11 -11.23
CA LEU A 52 6.92 -6.65 -11.21
C LEU A 52 7.13 -7.71 -12.31
N GLN A 53 6.17 -8.61 -12.51
CA GLN A 53 6.26 -9.60 -13.59
C GLN A 53 6.33 -8.96 -14.98
N LEU A 54 5.60 -7.87 -15.19
CA LEU A 54 5.65 -7.13 -16.48
C LEU A 54 6.99 -6.40 -16.66
N ILE A 55 7.49 -5.76 -15.62
CA ILE A 55 8.76 -5.01 -15.63
C ILE A 55 9.95 -5.95 -15.83
N SER A 56 9.91 -7.14 -15.22
CA SER A 56 10.98 -8.14 -15.31
C SER A 56 11.00 -8.95 -16.62
N GLY A 57 9.92 -8.87 -17.40
CA GLY A 57 9.73 -9.83 -18.50
C GLY A 57 9.45 -11.26 -18.01
N GLY A 58 9.09 -11.42 -16.74
CA GLY A 58 8.69 -12.69 -16.14
C GLY A 58 9.84 -13.47 -15.46
N ASN A 59 11.07 -12.97 -15.45
CA ASN A 59 12.22 -13.63 -14.83
C ASN A 59 12.84 -12.76 -13.75
N GLY A 60 13.48 -13.37 -12.77
CA GLY A 60 14.23 -12.69 -11.72
C GLY A 60 13.84 -13.10 -10.31
N HIS A 61 14.47 -12.45 -9.35
CA HIS A 61 14.34 -12.69 -7.92
C HIS A 61 13.73 -11.47 -7.23
N VAL A 62 12.61 -11.68 -6.57
CA VAL A 62 11.81 -10.62 -5.96
C VAL A 62 11.96 -10.65 -4.45
N MET A 63 12.19 -9.50 -3.85
CA MET A 63 12.06 -9.28 -2.41
C MET A 63 10.98 -8.23 -2.14
N ALA A 64 10.12 -8.52 -1.19
CA ALA A 64 9.02 -7.64 -0.83
C ALA A 64 9.18 -7.11 0.60
N PHE A 65 8.95 -5.81 0.79
CA PHE A 65 9.01 -5.15 2.08
C PHE A 65 7.63 -4.57 2.42
N PHE A 66 7.02 -5.09 3.48
CA PHE A 66 5.70 -4.65 3.95
C PHE A 66 5.75 -4.25 5.41
N PRO A 67 5.02 -3.21 5.83
CA PRO A 67 4.95 -2.87 7.24
C PRO A 67 4.24 -3.96 8.02
N SER A 68 4.59 -4.07 9.29
CA SER A 68 3.96 -4.99 10.25
C SER A 68 2.43 -4.95 10.16
N SER A 69 1.83 -6.13 10.24
CA SER A 69 0.41 -6.40 9.96
C SER A 69 -0.60 -5.80 10.96
N ALA A 70 -0.17 -4.87 11.84
CA ALA A 70 -1.06 -4.21 12.80
C ALA A 70 -2.21 -3.43 12.15
N MET A 71 -2.09 -3.09 10.85
CA MET A 71 -3.15 -2.49 10.06
C MET A 71 -3.71 -3.49 9.05
N PHE A 72 -5.02 -3.64 9.05
CA PHE A 72 -5.73 -4.57 8.16
C PHE A 72 -5.33 -4.43 6.68
N GLY A 73 -5.26 -3.20 6.17
CA GLY A 73 -4.89 -2.94 4.77
C GLY A 73 -3.51 -3.49 4.39
N ASN A 74 -2.52 -3.37 5.28
CA ASN A 74 -1.17 -3.87 5.05
C ASN A 74 -1.13 -5.40 4.98
N ASN A 75 -1.82 -6.07 5.89
CA ASN A 75 -1.91 -7.53 5.89
C ASN A 75 -2.62 -8.05 4.63
N SER A 76 -3.75 -7.44 4.26
CA SER A 76 -4.49 -7.81 3.06
C SER A 76 -3.66 -7.61 1.78
N ARG A 77 -2.89 -6.52 1.69
CA ARG A 77 -1.99 -6.25 0.57
C ARG A 77 -0.87 -7.28 0.49
N LYS A 78 -0.21 -7.58 1.61
CA LYS A 78 0.81 -8.63 1.71
C LYS A 78 0.26 -9.97 1.23
N GLN A 79 -0.91 -10.39 1.74
CA GLN A 79 -1.57 -11.64 1.33
C GLN A 79 -1.88 -11.65 -0.16
N GLY A 80 -2.40 -10.55 -0.72
CA GLY A 80 -2.65 -10.44 -2.15
C GLY A 80 -1.38 -10.55 -3.00
N PHE A 81 -0.29 -9.97 -2.53
CA PHE A 81 1.01 -10.09 -3.17
C PHE A 81 1.53 -11.54 -3.17
N GLU A 82 1.56 -12.19 -2.01
CA GLU A 82 2.01 -13.57 -1.84
C GLU A 82 1.17 -14.56 -2.64
N SER A 83 -0.17 -14.39 -2.65
CA SER A 83 -1.07 -15.27 -3.39
C SER A 83 -0.81 -15.26 -4.90
N TYR A 84 -0.30 -14.15 -5.45
CA TYR A 84 0.05 -14.07 -6.86
C TYR A 84 1.12 -15.09 -7.24
N PHE A 85 2.15 -15.27 -6.41
CA PHE A 85 3.25 -16.21 -6.69
C PHE A 85 2.83 -17.67 -6.53
N THR A 86 1.78 -17.95 -5.75
CA THR A 86 1.27 -19.33 -5.58
C THR A 86 0.25 -19.72 -6.64
N GLU A 87 -0.48 -18.76 -7.21
CA GLU A 87 -1.58 -19.01 -8.14
C GLU A 87 -1.21 -18.74 -9.61
N ALA A 88 -0.32 -17.79 -9.89
CA ALA A 88 0.05 -17.42 -11.23
C ALA A 88 1.17 -18.30 -11.80
N SER A 89 1.07 -18.63 -13.08
CA SER A 89 2.21 -19.17 -13.82
C SER A 89 3.22 -18.05 -14.06
N THR A 90 4.16 -17.91 -13.13
CA THR A 90 5.25 -16.92 -13.22
C THR A 90 6.58 -17.64 -13.04
N THR A 91 7.59 -17.16 -13.75
CA THR A 91 8.98 -17.58 -13.58
C THR A 91 9.75 -16.66 -12.64
N LEU A 92 9.09 -15.61 -12.10
CA LEU A 92 9.63 -14.84 -11.00
C LEU A 92 9.72 -15.67 -9.73
N SER A 93 10.86 -15.63 -9.06
CA SER A 93 11.09 -16.27 -7.78
C SER A 93 10.87 -15.26 -6.65
N LEU A 94 9.99 -15.56 -5.71
CA LEU A 94 9.84 -14.78 -4.49
C LEU A 94 10.89 -15.24 -3.47
N THR A 95 11.97 -14.46 -3.32
CA THR A 95 13.07 -14.76 -2.39
C THR A 95 12.64 -14.55 -0.94
N GLY A 96 11.89 -13.46 -0.67
CA GLY A 96 11.42 -13.18 0.68
C GLY A 96 10.34 -12.11 0.76
N VAL A 97 9.60 -12.15 1.88
CA VAL A 97 8.66 -11.11 2.27
C VAL A 97 9.04 -10.64 3.66
N ILE A 98 9.64 -9.47 3.71
CA ILE A 98 10.25 -8.90 4.90
C ILE A 98 9.27 -7.96 5.59
N GLU A 99 9.08 -8.14 6.88
CA GLU A 99 8.18 -7.32 7.68
C GLU A 99 8.92 -6.12 8.30
N LEU A 100 8.53 -4.92 7.90
CA LEU A 100 9.06 -3.68 8.43
C LEU A 100 8.48 -3.36 9.81
N THR A 101 9.29 -2.82 10.68
CA THR A 101 8.91 -2.41 12.04
C THR A 101 8.39 -0.97 12.07
N ASN A 102 8.00 -0.49 13.26
CA ASN A 102 7.67 0.92 13.48
C ASN A 102 8.91 1.81 13.73
N ASN A 103 10.13 1.26 13.60
CA ASN A 103 11.37 1.98 13.82
C ASN A 103 12.11 2.21 12.49
N PRO A 104 12.19 3.46 11.98
CA PRO A 104 12.83 3.75 10.70
C PRO A 104 14.32 3.35 10.65
N VAL A 105 15.05 3.54 11.74
CA VAL A 105 16.49 3.21 11.79
C VAL A 105 16.70 1.69 11.67
N LYS A 106 15.87 0.90 12.37
CA LYS A 106 15.92 -0.56 12.23
C LYS A 106 15.54 -1.00 10.82
N ASN A 107 14.53 -0.35 10.22
CA ASN A 107 14.11 -0.69 8.86
C ASN A 107 15.21 -0.38 7.83
N LEU A 108 15.94 0.74 7.98
CA LEU A 108 17.06 1.06 7.09
C LEU A 108 18.15 -0.02 7.15
N SER A 109 18.52 -0.44 8.36
CA SER A 109 19.50 -1.53 8.55
C SER A 109 18.99 -2.85 7.97
N LEU A 110 17.72 -3.18 8.21
CA LEU A 110 17.08 -4.40 7.73
C LEU A 110 17.05 -4.46 6.18
N VAL A 111 16.59 -3.40 5.52
CA VAL A 111 16.53 -3.35 4.05
C VAL A 111 17.94 -3.47 3.44
N ARG A 112 18.93 -2.78 4.02
CA ARG A 112 20.34 -2.88 3.58
C ARG A 112 20.89 -4.29 3.77
N GLU A 113 20.69 -4.91 4.91
CA GLU A 113 21.13 -6.25 5.23
C GLU A 113 20.53 -7.28 4.26
N GLU A 114 19.22 -7.27 4.09
CA GLU A 114 18.51 -8.20 3.21
C GLU A 114 19.00 -8.10 1.74
N LEU A 115 19.19 -6.89 1.21
CA LEU A 115 19.68 -6.71 -0.15
C LEU A 115 21.19 -7.00 -0.30
N THR A 116 21.93 -7.04 0.80
CA THR A 116 23.36 -7.41 0.82
C THR A 116 23.53 -8.92 0.87
N ILE A 117 22.79 -9.64 1.70
CA ILE A 117 22.87 -11.09 1.84
C ILE A 117 22.19 -11.85 0.71
N HIS A 118 21.32 -11.16 -0.05
CA HIS A 118 20.62 -11.67 -1.22
C HIS A 118 21.02 -10.91 -2.50
N PRO A 119 22.25 -11.06 -2.98
CA PRO A 119 22.73 -10.35 -4.18
C PRO A 119 22.00 -10.76 -5.46
N GLU A 120 21.35 -11.91 -5.48
CA GLU A 120 20.49 -12.39 -6.58
C GLU A 120 19.20 -11.60 -6.74
N VAL A 121 18.75 -10.88 -5.72
CA VAL A 121 17.51 -10.07 -5.77
C VAL A 121 17.72 -8.89 -6.70
N ASP A 122 17.00 -8.89 -7.80
CA ASP A 122 17.03 -7.87 -8.85
C ASP A 122 15.71 -7.09 -8.99
N HIS A 123 14.69 -7.45 -8.17
CA HIS A 123 13.40 -6.79 -8.14
C HIS A 123 12.93 -6.60 -6.70
N ILE A 124 12.41 -5.41 -6.39
CA ILE A 124 11.79 -5.16 -5.08
C ILE A 124 10.40 -4.54 -5.21
N ILE A 125 9.54 -4.85 -4.24
CA ILE A 125 8.36 -4.06 -3.97
C ILE A 125 8.43 -3.51 -2.55
N PHE A 126 8.15 -2.22 -2.41
CA PHE A 126 8.30 -1.54 -1.13
C PHE A 126 7.00 -0.84 -0.71
N ASN A 127 6.51 -1.20 0.46
CA ASN A 127 5.37 -0.57 1.11
C ASN A 127 5.79 -0.05 2.49
N GLY A 128 6.17 1.21 2.57
CA GLY A 128 6.67 1.81 3.80
C GLY A 128 7.15 3.24 3.57
N ASP A 129 8.00 3.72 4.47
CA ASP A 129 8.68 5.00 4.29
C ASP A 129 9.66 4.91 3.11
N SER A 130 9.30 5.56 2.00
CA SER A 130 10.04 5.48 0.75
C SER A 130 11.50 5.92 0.89
N SER A 131 11.81 6.86 1.78
CA SER A 131 13.16 7.37 2.00
C SER A 131 14.15 6.27 2.39
N ILE A 132 13.67 5.24 3.10
CA ILE A 132 14.46 4.08 3.54
C ILE A 132 14.96 3.27 2.34
N ALA A 133 14.03 2.81 1.50
CA ALA A 133 14.41 1.99 0.35
C ALA A 133 15.17 2.81 -0.70
N LEU A 134 14.80 4.08 -0.93
CA LEU A 134 15.51 4.96 -1.86
C LEU A 134 16.96 5.17 -1.43
N SER A 135 17.23 5.37 -0.13
CA SER A 135 18.59 5.49 0.38
C SER A 135 19.41 4.23 0.08
N VAL A 136 18.85 3.05 0.34
CA VAL A 136 19.56 1.79 0.07
C VAL A 136 19.77 1.57 -1.43
N LEU A 137 18.75 1.83 -2.27
CA LEU A 137 18.87 1.68 -3.73
C LEU A 137 19.96 2.58 -4.34
N THR A 138 20.16 3.78 -3.79
CA THR A 138 21.25 4.67 -4.26
C THR A 138 22.65 4.22 -3.85
N GLU A 139 22.77 3.37 -2.84
CA GLU A 139 24.04 2.83 -2.35
C GLU A 139 24.43 1.52 -3.05
N LEU A 140 23.49 0.86 -3.77
CA LEU A 140 23.77 -0.41 -4.43
C LEU A 140 24.57 -0.22 -5.72
N ASP A 141 25.64 -1.00 -5.89
CA ASP A 141 26.47 -1.04 -7.10
C ASP A 141 25.87 -1.88 -8.23
N ARG A 142 24.60 -2.25 -8.13
CA ARG A 142 23.86 -3.06 -9.11
C ARG A 142 22.46 -2.51 -9.35
N PRO A 143 21.91 -2.68 -10.56
CA PRO A 143 20.55 -2.26 -10.84
C PRO A 143 19.55 -3.17 -10.13
N VAL A 144 18.53 -2.54 -9.52
CA VAL A 144 17.38 -3.22 -8.93
C VAL A 144 16.13 -2.56 -9.45
N LYS A 145 15.23 -3.33 -10.05
CA LYS A 145 13.92 -2.86 -10.47
C LYS A 145 13.02 -2.69 -9.27
N ALA A 146 12.34 -1.55 -9.16
CA ALA A 146 11.63 -1.21 -7.96
C ALA A 146 10.21 -0.69 -8.22
N VAL A 147 9.25 -1.26 -7.50
CA VAL A 147 7.86 -0.80 -7.45
C VAL A 147 7.54 -0.35 -6.03
N PHE A 148 7.06 0.88 -5.89
CA PHE A 148 6.73 1.43 -4.58
C PHE A 148 5.22 1.62 -4.42
N TYR A 149 4.74 1.43 -3.19
CA TYR A 149 3.43 1.91 -2.81
C TYR A 149 3.53 3.35 -2.32
N ASP A 150 2.44 4.10 -2.56
CA ASP A 150 2.28 5.51 -2.25
C ASP A 150 3.19 6.46 -3.04
N PHE A 151 2.86 7.74 -2.98
CA PHE A 151 3.48 8.76 -3.83
C PHE A 151 3.78 10.03 -3.02
N SER A 152 5.02 10.11 -2.59
CA SER A 152 5.61 11.29 -1.95
C SER A 152 6.40 12.14 -2.94
N ALA A 153 6.94 13.25 -2.49
CA ALA A 153 7.85 14.08 -3.30
C ALA A 153 9.12 13.30 -3.67
N GLU A 154 9.63 12.49 -2.75
CA GLU A 154 10.82 11.64 -2.94
C GLU A 154 10.54 10.54 -3.95
N THR A 155 9.38 9.85 -3.84
CA THR A 155 8.95 8.83 -4.81
C THR A 155 8.77 9.45 -6.19
N LYS A 156 8.20 10.66 -6.28
CA LYS A 156 8.10 11.41 -7.56
C LYS A 156 9.47 11.66 -8.17
N ALA A 157 10.43 12.14 -7.39
CA ALA A 157 11.79 12.41 -7.86
C ALA A 157 12.50 11.11 -8.31
N ALA A 158 12.35 10.03 -7.54
CA ALA A 158 12.92 8.73 -7.84
C ALA A 158 12.35 8.13 -9.14
N LEU A 159 11.03 8.29 -9.37
CA LEU A 159 10.40 7.85 -10.60
C LEU A 159 10.86 8.67 -11.82
N LYS A 160 11.01 10.00 -11.67
CA LYS A 160 11.55 10.89 -12.72
C LYS A 160 13.01 10.54 -13.08
N SER A 161 13.85 10.24 -12.10
CA SER A 161 15.25 9.86 -12.33
C SER A 161 15.42 8.43 -12.86
N GLY A 162 14.39 7.59 -12.78
CA GLY A 162 14.46 6.17 -13.13
C GLY A 162 15.10 5.30 -12.05
N LEU A 163 15.21 5.80 -10.80
CA LEU A 163 15.66 5.01 -9.65
C LEU A 163 14.61 3.96 -9.24
N ILE A 164 13.33 4.24 -9.48
CA ILE A 164 12.23 3.27 -9.38
C ILE A 164 11.47 3.21 -10.71
N ASP A 165 10.84 2.08 -10.98
CA ASP A 165 10.17 1.82 -12.26
C ASP A 165 8.68 2.19 -12.25
N ALA A 166 8.01 2.05 -11.09
CA ALA A 166 6.61 2.39 -10.97
C ALA A 166 6.20 2.71 -9.51
N ALA A 167 5.11 3.44 -9.37
CA ALA A 167 4.44 3.65 -8.09
C ALA A 167 2.96 3.25 -8.16
N ILE A 168 2.43 2.69 -7.07
CA ILE A 168 1.03 2.29 -6.93
C ILE A 168 0.37 3.19 -5.89
N LEU A 169 -0.61 3.98 -6.31
CA LEU A 169 -1.33 4.93 -5.48
C LEU A 169 -2.67 4.36 -5.02
N GLN A 170 -3.09 4.80 -3.86
CA GLN A 170 -4.38 4.46 -3.26
C GLN A 170 -5.47 5.50 -3.57
N ALA A 171 -5.31 6.34 -4.58
CA ALA A 171 -6.22 7.44 -4.92
C ALA A 171 -6.61 8.33 -3.70
N PRO A 172 -5.66 8.90 -2.95
CA PRO A 172 -5.96 9.60 -1.70
C PRO A 172 -6.87 10.82 -1.87
N LYS A 173 -6.73 11.52 -3.00
CA LYS A 173 -7.57 12.68 -3.36
C LYS A 173 -9.03 12.26 -3.54
N ASP A 174 -9.26 11.16 -4.26
CA ASP A 174 -10.61 10.67 -4.54
C ASP A 174 -11.24 10.08 -3.28
N GLN A 175 -10.46 9.38 -2.44
CA GLN A 175 -10.92 8.92 -1.14
C GLN A 175 -11.37 10.08 -0.25
N GLY A 176 -10.58 11.16 -0.17
CA GLY A 176 -10.93 12.38 0.57
C GLY A 176 -12.22 13.01 0.04
N TYR A 177 -12.33 13.20 -1.27
CA TYR A 177 -13.53 13.75 -1.91
C TYR A 177 -14.78 12.89 -1.62
N GLN A 178 -14.68 11.58 -1.81
CA GLN A 178 -15.80 10.67 -1.58
C GLN A 178 -16.27 10.65 -0.12
N SER A 179 -15.35 10.78 0.84
CA SER A 179 -15.71 10.81 2.26
C SER A 179 -16.60 12.01 2.62
N VAL A 180 -16.26 13.17 2.08
CA VAL A 180 -17.06 14.40 2.26
C VAL A 180 -18.39 14.31 1.48
N ASN A 181 -18.34 13.82 0.24
CA ASN A 181 -19.53 13.69 -0.61
C ASN A 181 -20.57 12.74 0.00
N VAL A 182 -20.16 11.62 0.59
CA VAL A 182 -21.03 10.69 1.30
C VAL A 182 -21.77 11.39 2.45
N LEU A 183 -21.04 12.14 3.28
CA LEU A 183 -21.65 12.89 4.38
C LEU A 183 -22.59 13.99 3.87
N PHE A 184 -22.17 14.73 2.83
CA PHE A 184 -22.99 15.77 2.23
C PHE A 184 -24.31 15.21 1.71
N GLN A 185 -24.29 14.12 0.94
CA GLN A 185 -25.51 13.48 0.42
C GLN A 185 -26.39 12.92 1.54
N TYR A 186 -25.81 12.35 2.59
CA TYR A 186 -26.53 11.85 3.75
C TYR A 186 -27.30 12.97 4.46
N PHE A 187 -26.67 14.13 4.69
CA PHE A 187 -27.31 15.24 5.39
C PHE A 187 -28.31 16.02 4.50
N SER A 188 -27.99 16.25 3.23
CA SER A 188 -28.80 17.07 2.33
C SER A 188 -30.01 16.33 1.78
N SER A 189 -29.85 15.09 1.35
CA SER A 189 -30.90 14.32 0.67
C SER A 189 -31.38 13.07 1.42
N LYS A 190 -30.83 12.83 2.62
CA LYS A 190 -31.09 11.62 3.43
C LYS A 190 -30.79 10.31 2.68
N LYS A 191 -29.95 10.37 1.66
CA LYS A 191 -29.55 9.20 0.90
C LYS A 191 -28.66 8.31 1.77
N ILE A 192 -29.07 7.06 1.94
CA ILE A 192 -28.26 6.05 2.63
C ILE A 192 -27.11 5.64 1.68
N PRO A 193 -25.85 5.85 2.06
CA PRO A 193 -24.73 5.49 1.19
C PRO A 193 -24.50 3.97 1.14
N GLN A 194 -23.71 3.53 0.18
CA GLN A 194 -23.14 2.19 0.19
C GLN A 194 -22.29 2.00 1.45
N LYS A 195 -22.38 0.83 2.06
CA LYS A 195 -21.59 0.52 3.27
C LYS A 195 -20.09 0.54 3.02
N GLU A 196 -19.70 0.19 1.80
CA GLU A 196 -18.30 0.14 1.38
C GLU A 196 -18.17 0.74 -0.03
N ILE A 197 -17.19 1.62 -0.20
CA ILE A 197 -16.83 2.23 -1.48
C ILE A 197 -15.37 1.92 -1.72
N LEU A 198 -15.11 1.03 -2.67
CA LEU A 198 -13.76 0.65 -3.06
C LEU A 198 -13.23 1.60 -4.13
N MET A 199 -12.05 2.15 -3.86
CA MET A 199 -11.30 2.97 -4.82
C MET A 199 -10.32 2.08 -5.58
N GLU A 200 -10.13 2.37 -6.86
CA GLU A 200 -9.15 1.65 -7.67
C GLU A 200 -7.74 2.12 -7.38
N SER A 201 -6.78 1.19 -7.40
CA SER A 201 -5.36 1.53 -7.35
C SER A 201 -4.95 2.17 -8.69
N GLN A 202 -4.18 3.25 -8.60
CA GLN A 202 -3.60 3.94 -9.77
C GLN A 202 -2.14 3.53 -9.91
N ILE A 203 -1.70 3.24 -11.13
CA ILE A 203 -0.30 2.96 -11.44
C ILE A 203 0.29 4.20 -12.08
N LEU A 204 1.41 4.67 -11.55
CA LEU A 204 2.20 5.74 -12.14
C LEU A 204 3.52 5.20 -12.67
N LEU A 205 3.81 5.56 -13.90
CA LEU A 205 5.10 5.41 -14.56
C LEU A 205 5.74 6.79 -14.73
N LYS A 206 7.01 6.82 -15.11
CA LYS A 206 7.75 8.07 -15.36
C LYS A 206 6.98 9.01 -16.30
N GLU A 207 6.38 8.45 -17.35
CA GLU A 207 5.63 9.17 -18.37
C GLU A 207 4.31 9.79 -17.89
N CYS A 208 3.84 9.40 -16.69
CA CYS A 208 2.64 9.97 -16.06
C CYS A 208 2.93 11.24 -15.25
N ILE A 209 4.20 11.69 -15.21
CA ILE A 209 4.64 12.75 -14.29
C ILE A 209 5.22 13.93 -15.07
N ASP A 210 4.67 15.11 -14.83
CA ASP A 210 5.19 16.39 -15.35
C ASP A 210 6.48 16.85 -14.62
#